data_a27c11d3778bbdfa429d0bfeb563e275
#
_entry.id   a27c11d3778bbdfa429d0bfeb563e275
#
_cell.length_a   1.000
_cell.length_b   1.000
_cell.length_c   1.000
_cell.angle_alpha   90.00
_cell.angle_beta   90.00
_cell.angle_gamma   90.00
#
_symmetry.space_group_name_H-M   'P 1'
#
loop_
_entity.id
_entity.type
_entity.pdbx_description
1 polymer ?
#
loop_
_entity_poly.entity_id
_entity_poly.type
_entity_poly.pdbx_seq_one_letter_code
_entity_poly.pdbx_strand_id
1 'polypeptide(L)'
;MWCDSMDRETTAEPSDLVRRWFEDLFTEGDLAVAGDILAEDVEYRGPPSLSPTDVSGPTDIREFVEVYRTAFPDLRYTVEQMGTSDETLLVRWTAVGTHESDVFGMEPTGESFAVEGISVFGREDGVITDVYAQWDTLNMVQELGTVSAEWSPA
;
A
#
# COMPACT_ATOMS: atom_id res chain seq x y z
N MET A 1 -13.13 -23.62 -20.20
CA MET A 1 -12.92 -23.66 -19.72
C MET A 1 -12.59 -23.97 -18.95
N TRP A 2 -12.50 -24.24 -18.56
CA TRP A 2 -12.23 -24.34 -17.97
C TRP A 2 -11.09 -24.75 -17.30
N CYS A 3 -10.19 -25.02 -17.61
CA CYS A 3 -8.92 -25.18 -17.01
C CYS A 3 -8.56 -24.06 -16.07
N ASP A 4 -9.33 -23.03 -16.09
CA ASP A 4 -9.14 -21.88 -15.20
C ASP A 4 -9.15 -22.28 -13.74
N SER A 5 -10.03 -23.18 -13.34
CA SER A 5 -10.09 -23.53 -11.92
C SER A 5 -8.85 -24.28 -11.49
N MET A 6 -8.22 -25.02 -12.38
CA MET A 6 -7.00 -25.73 -12.04
C MET A 6 -5.84 -24.75 -11.88
N ASP A 7 -5.79 -23.74 -12.73
CA ASP A 7 -4.75 -22.73 -12.63
C ASP A 7 -4.85 -21.96 -11.32
N ARG A 8 -6.07 -21.70 -10.89
CA ARG A 8 -6.28 -20.99 -9.63
C ARG A 8 -5.84 -21.79 -8.41
N GLU A 9 -5.79 -23.09 -8.53
CA GLU A 9 -5.33 -23.91 -7.43
C GLU A 9 -3.82 -23.89 -7.26
N THR A 10 -3.09 -23.62 -8.34
CA THR A 10 -1.64 -23.67 -8.32
C THR A 10 -0.98 -22.30 -8.27
N THR A 11 -1.69 -21.24 -8.67
CA THR A 11 -1.16 -19.89 -8.64
C THR A 11 -2.22 -18.95 -8.08
N ALA A 12 -1.76 -17.95 -7.32
CA ALA A 12 -2.65 -16.95 -6.78
C ALA A 12 -3.22 -16.10 -7.92
N GLU A 13 -4.50 -15.83 -7.85
CA GLU A 13 -5.15 -14.90 -8.77
C GLU A 13 -4.60 -13.49 -8.54
N PRO A 14 -4.45 -12.69 -9.61
CA PRO A 14 -4.01 -11.31 -9.43
C PRO A 14 -4.89 -10.53 -8.45
N SER A 15 -6.21 -10.70 -8.54
CA SER A 15 -7.10 -10.00 -7.62
C SER A 15 -6.92 -10.45 -6.18
N ASP A 16 -6.55 -11.70 -5.96
CA ASP A 16 -6.31 -12.22 -4.62
C ASP A 16 -5.06 -11.62 -4.02
N LEU A 17 -3.99 -11.48 -4.79
CA LEU A 17 -2.77 -10.84 -4.32
C LEU A 17 -3.03 -9.39 -3.94
N VAL A 18 -3.77 -8.66 -4.77
CA VAL A 18 -4.11 -7.26 -4.50
C VAL A 18 -4.97 -7.16 -3.24
N ARG A 19 -5.98 -8.01 -3.11
CA ARG A 19 -6.84 -8.01 -1.93
C ARG A 19 -6.02 -8.27 -0.66
N ARG A 20 -5.14 -9.25 -0.70
CA ARG A 20 -4.33 -9.60 0.47
C ARG A 20 -3.33 -8.50 0.84
N TRP A 21 -2.79 -7.81 -0.15
CA TRP A 21 -1.91 -6.66 0.12
C TRP A 21 -2.67 -5.53 0.80
N PHE A 22 -3.81 -5.12 0.25
CA PHE A 22 -4.53 -3.97 0.77
C PHE A 22 -5.40 -4.29 1.99
N GLU A 23 -6.10 -5.41 2.00
CA GLU A 23 -6.99 -5.76 3.10
C GLU A 23 -6.28 -6.48 4.23
N ASP A 24 -5.65 -7.62 3.92
CA ASP A 24 -5.08 -8.45 4.99
C ASP A 24 -3.83 -7.83 5.59
N LEU A 25 -2.93 -7.37 4.74
CA LEU A 25 -1.64 -6.86 5.21
C LEU A 25 -1.75 -5.44 5.77
N PHE A 26 -2.23 -4.48 4.98
CA PHE A 26 -2.24 -3.08 5.39
C PHE A 26 -3.45 -2.70 6.24
N THR A 27 -4.63 -3.14 5.90
CA THR A 27 -5.83 -2.77 6.66
C THR A 27 -5.98 -3.57 7.94
N GLU A 28 -5.84 -4.90 7.86
CA GLU A 28 -5.97 -5.76 9.03
C GLU A 28 -4.68 -5.83 9.85
N GLY A 29 -3.55 -5.54 9.24
CA GLY A 29 -2.26 -5.65 9.93
C GLY A 29 -1.80 -7.08 10.13
N ASP A 30 -2.25 -8.00 9.30
CA ASP A 30 -1.84 -9.41 9.39
C ASP A 30 -0.47 -9.58 8.73
N LEU A 31 0.57 -9.42 9.52
CA LEU A 31 1.95 -9.42 9.03
C LEU A 31 2.38 -10.77 8.46
N ALA A 32 1.73 -11.85 8.86
CA ALA A 32 2.07 -13.18 8.36
C ALA A 32 1.78 -13.30 6.86
N VAL A 33 0.83 -12.53 6.35
CA VAL A 33 0.47 -12.54 4.94
C VAL A 33 1.66 -12.14 4.06
N ALA A 34 2.55 -11.28 4.56
CA ALA A 34 3.69 -10.83 3.76
C ALA A 34 4.52 -11.98 3.22
N GLY A 35 4.77 -12.99 4.04
CA GLY A 35 5.55 -14.14 3.59
C GLY A 35 4.85 -14.98 2.54
N ASP A 36 3.53 -14.91 2.46
CA ASP A 36 2.75 -15.70 1.51
C ASP A 36 2.61 -15.03 0.15
N ILE A 37 2.60 -13.70 0.11
CA ILE A 37 2.29 -12.98 -1.12
C ILE A 37 3.49 -12.25 -1.74
N LEU A 38 4.61 -12.16 -1.04
CA LEU A 38 5.78 -11.39 -1.50
C LEU A 38 6.96 -12.28 -1.83
N ALA A 39 7.68 -11.91 -2.89
CA ALA A 39 8.96 -12.55 -3.20
C ALA A 39 9.96 -12.21 -2.10
N GLU A 40 10.95 -13.08 -1.90
CA GLU A 40 11.98 -12.84 -0.88
C GLU A 40 12.79 -11.58 -1.13
N ASP A 41 12.92 -11.19 -2.38
CA ASP A 41 13.66 -9.99 -2.77
C ASP A 41 12.71 -8.89 -3.28
N VAL A 42 11.47 -8.88 -2.82
CA VAL A 42 10.50 -7.88 -3.23
C VAL A 42 11.04 -6.47 -2.96
N GLU A 43 10.80 -5.58 -3.90
CA GLU A 43 11.20 -4.17 -3.75
C GLU A 43 9.96 -3.29 -3.72
N TYR A 44 10.03 -2.26 -2.88
CA TYR A 44 8.94 -1.29 -2.78
C TYR A 44 9.51 0.10 -2.98
N ARG A 45 8.80 0.89 -3.77
CA ARG A 45 9.17 2.29 -4.01
C ARG A 45 7.91 3.15 -3.94
N GLY A 46 7.87 4.03 -2.95
CA GLY A 46 6.77 4.98 -2.78
C GLY A 46 7.27 6.41 -2.79
N PRO A 47 6.41 7.37 -2.44
CA PRO A 47 6.83 8.77 -2.34
C PRO A 47 7.94 8.91 -1.30
N PRO A 48 9.11 9.44 -1.68
CA PRO A 48 10.27 9.45 -0.76
C PRO A 48 10.03 10.19 0.54
N SER A 49 9.15 11.18 0.51
CA SER A 49 8.89 11.98 1.71
C SER A 49 8.03 11.27 2.75
N LEU A 50 7.22 10.33 2.32
CA LEU A 50 6.22 9.70 3.18
C LEU A 50 6.30 8.18 3.16
N SER A 51 7.39 7.61 2.67
CA SER A 51 7.60 6.18 2.74
C SER A 51 9.07 5.91 2.93
N PRO A 52 9.42 4.76 3.51
CA PRO A 52 10.83 4.42 3.68
C PRO A 52 11.50 4.21 2.33
N THR A 53 12.81 4.44 2.31
CA THR A 53 13.64 4.19 1.13
C THR A 53 14.38 2.87 1.32
N ASP A 54 14.82 2.29 0.23
CA ASP A 54 15.59 1.04 0.25
C ASP A 54 14.84 -0.11 0.91
N VAL A 55 13.55 -0.21 0.63
CA VAL A 55 12.71 -1.29 1.15
C VAL A 55 12.91 -2.52 0.27
N SER A 56 13.38 -3.59 0.87
CA SER A 56 13.63 -4.83 0.17
C SER A 56 13.31 -6.02 1.08
N GLY A 57 12.54 -6.95 0.56
CA GLY A 57 12.17 -8.17 1.26
C GLY A 57 10.96 -8.01 2.16
N PRO A 58 10.33 -9.13 2.51
CA PRO A 58 9.11 -9.11 3.34
C PRO A 58 9.29 -8.50 4.71
N THR A 59 10.48 -8.61 5.32
CA THR A 59 10.72 -8.03 6.64
C THR A 59 10.60 -6.51 6.60
N ASP A 60 11.22 -5.88 5.59
CA ASP A 60 11.13 -4.42 5.45
C ASP A 60 9.69 -3.98 5.20
N ILE A 61 8.95 -4.76 4.42
CA ILE A 61 7.53 -4.46 4.17
C ILE A 61 6.74 -4.55 5.47
N ARG A 62 7.00 -5.57 6.30
CA ARG A 62 6.32 -5.69 7.59
C ARG A 62 6.59 -4.49 8.47
N GLU A 63 7.83 -4.04 8.51
CA GLU A 63 8.20 -2.86 9.29
C GLU A 63 7.46 -1.63 8.80
N PHE A 64 7.36 -1.46 7.50
CA PHE A 64 6.62 -0.36 6.89
C PHE A 64 5.15 -0.40 7.31
N VAL A 65 4.53 -1.58 7.25
CA VAL A 65 3.14 -1.75 7.67
C VAL A 65 2.97 -1.39 9.14
N GLU A 66 3.90 -1.82 9.99
CA GLU A 66 3.81 -1.54 11.42
C GLU A 66 3.91 -0.05 11.71
N VAL A 67 4.82 0.65 11.02
CA VAL A 67 4.96 2.10 11.19
C VAL A 67 3.64 2.80 10.84
N TYR A 68 3.06 2.43 9.70
CA TYR A 68 1.82 3.05 9.25
C TYR A 68 0.64 2.71 10.18
N ARG A 69 0.56 1.46 10.61
CA ARG A 69 -0.55 1.06 11.47
C ARG A 69 -0.43 1.63 12.88
N THR A 70 0.79 1.86 13.36
CA THR A 70 0.98 2.52 14.65
C THR A 70 0.58 3.98 14.57
N ALA A 71 0.98 4.66 13.49
CA ALA A 71 0.64 6.07 13.29
C ALA A 71 -0.85 6.26 13.02
N PHE A 72 -1.45 5.34 12.29
CA PHE A 72 -2.85 5.39 11.88
C PHE A 72 -3.53 4.08 12.24
N PRO A 73 -3.91 3.89 13.52
CA PRO A 73 -4.47 2.60 13.96
C PRO A 73 -5.75 2.18 13.23
N ASP A 74 -6.47 3.14 12.71
CA ASP A 74 -7.71 2.90 11.94
C ASP A 74 -7.47 2.90 10.43
N LEU A 75 -6.22 2.76 10.00
CA LEU A 75 -5.88 2.75 8.58
C LEU A 75 -6.71 1.74 7.81
N ARG A 76 -7.30 2.18 6.70
CA ARG A 76 -8.09 1.30 5.87
C ARG A 76 -7.94 1.70 4.40
N TYR A 77 -7.68 0.71 3.58
CA TYR A 77 -7.57 0.87 2.13
C TYR A 77 -8.83 0.33 1.46
N THR A 78 -9.21 0.95 0.36
CA THR A 78 -10.27 0.46 -0.51
C THR A 78 -9.72 0.42 -1.94
N VAL A 79 -9.80 -0.74 -2.59
CA VAL A 79 -9.42 -0.86 -3.99
C VAL A 79 -10.59 -0.36 -4.83
N GLU A 80 -10.34 0.69 -5.61
CA GLU A 80 -11.38 1.31 -6.43
C GLU A 80 -11.42 0.74 -7.83
N GLN A 81 -10.26 0.37 -8.35
CA GLN A 81 -10.15 -0.10 -9.73
C GLN A 81 -8.88 -0.89 -9.90
N MET A 82 -8.96 -1.96 -10.67
CA MET A 82 -7.78 -2.79 -10.93
C MET A 82 -7.77 -3.20 -12.39
N GLY A 83 -6.57 -3.17 -12.98
CA GLY A 83 -6.33 -3.68 -14.32
C GLY A 83 -5.12 -4.57 -14.32
N THR A 84 -5.04 -5.47 -15.26
CA THR A 84 -3.91 -6.37 -15.40
C THR A 84 -3.38 -6.32 -16.83
N SER A 85 -2.08 -6.49 -16.96
CA SER A 85 -1.43 -6.60 -18.26
C SER A 85 -0.20 -7.48 -18.07
N ASP A 86 -0.27 -8.71 -18.61
CA ASP A 86 0.80 -9.71 -18.45
C ASP A 86 1.09 -9.92 -16.96
N GLU A 87 2.32 -9.65 -16.55
CA GLU A 87 2.75 -9.84 -15.15
C GLU A 87 2.62 -8.56 -14.34
N THR A 88 1.88 -7.56 -14.83
CA THR A 88 1.73 -6.27 -14.16
C THR A 88 0.29 -6.07 -13.70
N LEU A 89 0.14 -5.58 -12.47
CA LEU A 89 -1.15 -5.25 -11.89
C LEU A 89 -1.17 -3.75 -11.62
N LEU A 90 -2.25 -3.09 -12.04
CA LEU A 90 -2.44 -1.66 -11.84
C LEU A 90 -3.64 -1.48 -10.93
N VAL A 91 -3.46 -0.73 -9.85
CA VAL A 91 -4.52 -0.57 -8.85
C VAL A 91 -4.68 0.89 -8.48
N ARG A 92 -5.91 1.39 -8.56
CA ARG A 92 -6.27 2.69 -8.00
C ARG A 92 -6.98 2.43 -6.69
N TRP A 93 -6.56 3.11 -5.65
CA TRP A 93 -7.05 2.86 -4.30
C TRP A 93 -7.27 4.17 -3.54
N THR A 94 -8.04 4.07 -2.46
CA THR A 94 -8.19 5.16 -1.50
C THR A 94 -7.77 4.64 -0.14
N ALA A 95 -7.30 5.54 0.71
CA ALA A 95 -6.91 5.18 2.08
C ALA A 95 -7.35 6.27 3.03
N VAL A 96 -7.80 5.84 4.22
CA VAL A 96 -8.23 6.75 5.29
C VAL A 96 -7.54 6.34 6.58
N GLY A 97 -7.31 7.31 7.45
CA GLY A 97 -6.72 7.05 8.75
C GLY A 97 -6.70 8.28 9.61
N THR A 98 -6.47 8.10 10.90
CA THR A 98 -6.36 9.17 11.89
C THR A 98 -4.98 9.14 12.51
N HIS A 99 -4.34 10.31 12.57
CA HIS A 99 -2.94 10.45 13.01
C HIS A 99 -2.86 10.42 14.53
N GLU A 100 -2.43 9.30 15.09
CA GLU A 100 -2.42 9.11 16.54
C GLU A 100 -1.04 8.84 17.15
N SER A 101 0.00 8.66 16.33
CA SER A 101 1.38 8.51 16.80
C SER A 101 2.32 9.18 15.83
N ASP A 102 3.54 9.46 16.31
CA ASP A 102 4.55 10.12 15.49
C ASP A 102 4.82 9.34 14.20
N VAL A 103 4.90 10.05 13.09
CA VAL A 103 5.27 9.46 11.81
C VAL A 103 5.87 10.55 10.94
N PHE A 104 6.87 10.19 10.15
CA PHE A 104 7.54 11.12 9.21
C PHE A 104 8.08 12.38 9.93
N GLY A 105 8.48 12.24 11.18
CA GLY A 105 8.96 13.38 11.96
C GLY A 105 7.87 14.31 12.44
N MET A 106 6.61 13.91 12.32
CA MET A 106 5.47 14.72 12.74
C MET A 106 4.85 14.16 14.01
N GLU A 107 4.57 15.06 14.97
CA GLU A 107 3.85 14.67 16.18
C GLU A 107 2.39 14.40 15.84
N PRO A 108 1.72 13.54 16.61
CA PRO A 108 0.32 13.20 16.31
C PRO A 108 -0.58 14.44 16.40
N THR A 109 -1.42 14.62 15.41
CA THR A 109 -2.32 15.78 15.34
C THR A 109 -3.76 15.40 15.69
N GLY A 110 -4.10 14.12 15.68
CA GLY A 110 -5.47 13.70 15.88
C GLY A 110 -6.35 13.93 14.66
N GLU A 111 -5.79 14.46 13.59
CA GLU A 111 -6.54 14.73 12.38
C GLU A 111 -6.61 13.50 11.49
N SER A 112 -7.66 13.43 10.66
CA SER A 112 -7.86 12.32 9.72
C SER A 112 -7.49 12.76 8.32
N PHE A 113 -7.09 11.78 7.51
CA PHE A 113 -6.85 12.00 6.09
C PHE A 113 -7.67 11.03 5.25
N ALA A 114 -7.91 11.43 4.00
CA ALA A 114 -8.46 10.56 2.98
C ALA A 114 -7.71 10.89 1.70
N VAL A 115 -7.00 9.89 1.16
CA VAL A 115 -6.17 10.13 -0.03
C VAL A 115 -6.41 9.07 -1.08
N GLU A 116 -6.07 9.42 -2.32
CA GLU A 116 -6.10 8.48 -3.42
C GLU A 116 -4.69 8.20 -3.88
N GLY A 117 -4.49 7.00 -4.38
CA GLY A 117 -3.20 6.62 -4.92
C GLY A 117 -3.33 5.58 -6.00
N ILE A 118 -2.19 5.32 -6.64
CA ILE A 118 -2.07 4.31 -7.67
C ILE A 118 -0.84 3.48 -7.36
N SER A 119 -0.97 2.17 -7.45
CA SER A 119 0.15 1.26 -7.27
C SER A 119 0.29 0.37 -8.49
N VAL A 120 1.52 0.10 -8.85
CA VAL A 120 1.87 -0.83 -9.92
C VAL A 120 2.62 -1.99 -9.28
N PHE A 121 2.11 -3.20 -9.47
CA PHE A 121 2.71 -4.39 -8.91
C PHE A 121 3.27 -5.26 -10.02
N GLY A 122 4.52 -5.73 -9.85
CA GLY A 122 5.05 -6.80 -10.66
C GLY A 122 4.69 -8.11 -10.00
N ARG A 123 4.44 -9.13 -10.79
CA ARG A 123 4.05 -10.44 -10.30
C ARG A 123 4.79 -11.52 -11.07
N GLU A 124 5.27 -12.52 -10.36
CA GLU A 124 5.93 -13.66 -10.97
C GLU A 124 5.75 -14.85 -10.05
N ASP A 125 5.43 -16.02 -10.63
CA ASP A 125 5.27 -17.27 -9.88
C ASP A 125 4.29 -17.15 -8.71
N GLY A 126 3.22 -16.37 -8.89
CA GLY A 126 2.17 -16.28 -7.89
C GLY A 126 2.47 -15.36 -6.71
N VAL A 127 3.56 -14.59 -6.76
CA VAL A 127 3.90 -13.64 -5.70
C VAL A 127 4.23 -12.28 -6.29
N ILE A 128 4.16 -11.26 -5.45
CA ILE A 128 4.48 -9.88 -5.84
C ILE A 128 6.00 -9.72 -5.79
N THR A 129 6.59 -9.26 -6.90
CA THR A 129 8.04 -9.08 -7.00
C THR A 129 8.49 -7.66 -6.78
N ASP A 130 7.63 -6.69 -7.07
CA ASP A 130 7.94 -5.27 -6.88
C ASP A 130 6.66 -4.48 -6.81
N VAL A 131 6.76 -3.35 -6.12
CA VAL A 131 5.63 -2.43 -5.96
C VAL A 131 6.13 -1.01 -6.16
N TYR A 132 5.43 -0.26 -6.98
CA TYR A 132 5.66 1.16 -7.17
C TYR A 132 4.36 1.87 -6.84
N ALA A 133 4.39 2.77 -5.86
CA ALA A 133 3.18 3.45 -5.40
C ALA A 133 3.38 4.95 -5.40
N GLN A 134 2.33 5.66 -5.79
CA GLN A 134 2.27 7.12 -5.67
C GLN A 134 0.89 7.50 -5.16
N TRP A 135 0.87 8.45 -4.26
CA TRP A 135 -0.40 8.97 -3.77
C TRP A 135 -0.27 10.47 -3.54
N ASP A 136 -1.41 11.11 -3.32
CA ASP A 136 -1.47 12.56 -3.14
C ASP A 136 -0.92 12.94 -1.77
N THR A 137 0.41 13.02 -1.68
CA THR A 137 1.10 13.27 -0.42
C THR A 137 0.84 14.68 0.11
N LEU A 138 0.74 15.66 -0.79
CA LEU A 138 0.46 17.03 -0.35
C LEU A 138 -0.90 17.11 0.32
N ASN A 139 -1.91 16.51 -0.30
CA ASN A 139 -3.25 16.50 0.29
C ASN A 139 -3.23 15.81 1.65
N MET A 140 -2.49 14.70 1.76
CA MET A 140 -2.39 13.96 3.02
C MET A 140 -1.84 14.85 4.14
N VAL A 141 -0.70 15.51 3.90
CA VAL A 141 -0.08 16.32 4.96
C VAL A 141 -0.88 17.58 5.25
N GLN A 142 -1.59 18.13 4.26
CA GLN A 142 -2.50 19.25 4.49
C GLN A 142 -3.67 18.83 5.38
N GLU A 143 -4.26 17.67 5.12
CA GLU A 143 -5.37 17.18 5.95
C GLU A 143 -4.91 16.84 7.37
N LEU A 144 -3.68 16.40 7.52
CA LEU A 144 -3.13 16.14 8.85
C LEU A 144 -2.77 17.41 9.60
N GLY A 145 -2.82 18.56 8.94
CA GLY A 145 -2.58 19.84 9.59
C GLY A 145 -1.12 20.20 9.77
N THR A 146 -0.23 19.46 9.11
CA THR A 146 1.22 19.71 9.24
C THR A 146 1.75 20.69 8.21
N VAL A 147 1.00 20.92 7.15
CA VAL A 147 1.34 21.85 6.08
C VAL A 147 0.10 22.67 5.76
N SER A 148 0.22 23.97 5.70
CA SER A 148 -0.92 24.85 5.45
C SER A 148 -0.94 25.43 4.04
N ALA A 149 -0.13 24.87 3.14
CA ALA A 149 -0.08 25.36 1.76
C ALA A 149 -1.39 25.11 1.03
N GLU A 150 -1.89 26.16 0.39
CA GLU A 150 -3.09 26.06 -0.42
C GLU A 150 -2.75 26.45 -1.85
N TRP A 151 -3.36 25.78 -2.80
CA TRP A 151 -3.15 26.13 -4.19
C TRP A 151 -3.83 27.48 -4.46
N SER A 152 -3.08 28.38 -5.04
CA SER A 152 -3.59 29.71 -5.35
C SER A 152 -3.11 30.11 -6.74
N PRO A 153 -4.01 30.38 -7.68
CA PRO A 153 -3.62 30.86 -8.99
C PRO A 153 -3.18 32.33 -8.85
N ALA A 154 -1.91 32.57 -9.02
CA ALA A 154 -1.37 33.90 -8.85
C ALA A 154 -1.55 34.76 -10.10
#